data_bbf9a1e490bd9ebd8c233defd787454a
#
_entry.id   bbf9a1e490bd9ebd8c233defd787454a
#
_cell.length_a   1.000
_cell.length_b   1.000
_cell.length_c   1.000
_cell.angle_alpha   90.00
_cell.angle_beta   90.00
_cell.angle_gamma   90.00
#
_symmetry.space_group_name_H-M   'P 1'
#
loop_
_entity.id
_entity.type
_entity.pdbx_description
1 polymer ?
#
loop_
_entity_poly.entity_id
_entity_poly.type
_entity_poly.pdbx_seq_one_letter_code
_entity_poly.pdbx_strand_id
1 'polypeptide(L)'
;MNISNLNQIRAGNIYLEPEYGHNFYVGLTHTDIESYSYVNLYMMGTLTPRSIVNASWMDAYGVRYAVPVNSPKPESYGYFGFVYNRPIAMQKKLSFTVSGVTTYTGNFSYQAKQQMKGFDLESFDYGKFMEEFWGDASGNRFYSGESGFAESRTNIFNWGGQFKLTYNGEKLFASAGFATQNQIAKYSLDPTANMNTWDSSVMSEILYMPGKGWEIQNDLNYNFYHGYTAGFGKPEVQWDLGISKAIKSVTLGLKVSDILNQTRNMNRIVTADYVEDRYKNVLGRYFLFNVTFNFGKVNAKKNGNIEKAMKNMF
;
A
#
# COMPACT_ATOMS: atom_id res chain seq x y z
N MET A 1 -19.88 19.16 5.82
CA MET A 1 -19.35 19.54 4.49
C MET A 1 -17.83 19.39 4.54
N ASN A 2 -17.24 18.53 3.71
CA ASN A 2 -15.77 18.38 3.66
C ASN A 2 -15.27 19.22 2.47
N ILE A 3 -14.66 20.37 2.77
CA ILE A 3 -14.21 21.37 1.77
C ILE A 3 -12.77 21.07 1.29
N SER A 4 -12.22 19.92 1.61
CA SER A 4 -10.84 19.58 1.24
C SER A 4 -10.63 19.37 -0.28
N ASN A 5 -11.70 19.28 -1.05
CA ASN A 5 -11.66 19.23 -2.51
C ASN A 5 -12.74 20.16 -3.08
N LEU A 6 -12.33 21.32 -3.55
CA LEU A 6 -13.22 22.36 -4.08
C LEU A 6 -14.04 21.91 -5.31
N ASN A 7 -13.65 20.82 -5.94
CA ASN A 7 -14.30 20.31 -7.15
C ASN A 7 -15.24 19.13 -6.87
N GLN A 8 -15.51 18.81 -5.59
CA GLN A 8 -16.40 17.71 -5.25
C GLN A 8 -17.40 18.11 -4.16
N ILE A 9 -18.67 17.97 -4.45
CA ILE A 9 -19.79 18.19 -3.53
C ILE A 9 -20.42 16.83 -3.22
N ARG A 10 -20.55 16.51 -1.93
CA ARG A 10 -21.22 15.29 -1.46
C ARG A 10 -22.44 15.63 -0.63
N ALA A 11 -23.56 15.02 -0.96
CA ALA A 11 -24.74 15.01 -0.13
C ALA A 11 -24.77 13.75 0.75
N GLY A 12 -25.47 13.79 1.88
CA GLY A 12 -25.80 12.59 2.64
C GLY A 12 -27.01 11.87 2.03
N ASN A 13 -27.38 10.68 2.46
CA ASN A 13 -28.60 9.98 2.08
C ASN A 13 -29.26 9.39 3.33
N ILE A 14 -30.44 9.84 3.66
CA ILE A 14 -31.20 9.41 4.85
C ILE A 14 -31.84 8.03 4.69
N TYR A 15 -31.91 7.52 3.47
CA TYR A 15 -32.52 6.21 3.13
C TYR A 15 -31.50 5.07 3.06
N LEU A 16 -30.22 5.30 3.49
CA LEU A 16 -29.23 4.24 3.48
C LEU A 16 -29.58 3.14 4.47
N GLU A 17 -29.53 1.91 3.98
CA GLU A 17 -29.53 0.72 4.83
C GLU A 17 -28.13 0.43 5.35
N PRO A 18 -28.00 -0.15 6.55
CA PRO A 18 -26.70 -0.61 7.05
C PRO A 18 -26.07 -1.64 6.10
N GLU A 19 -24.80 -1.51 5.85
CA GLU A 19 -24.01 -2.56 5.18
C GLU A 19 -23.59 -3.64 6.16
N TYR A 20 -23.46 -4.87 5.68
CA TYR A 20 -23.00 -6.01 6.45
C TYR A 20 -21.76 -6.60 5.81
N GLY A 21 -20.67 -6.65 6.57
CA GLY A 21 -19.44 -7.29 6.12
C GLY A 21 -19.33 -8.73 6.62
N HIS A 22 -19.20 -9.70 5.73
CA HIS A 22 -18.83 -11.07 6.07
C HIS A 22 -17.31 -11.19 5.92
N ASN A 23 -16.65 -11.43 7.05
CA ASN A 23 -15.19 -11.56 7.08
C ASN A 23 -14.81 -12.99 7.40
N PHE A 24 -13.81 -13.52 6.70
CA PHE A 24 -13.17 -14.78 7.05
C PHE A 24 -11.65 -14.57 7.13
N TYR A 25 -11.04 -15.33 8.01
CA TYR A 25 -9.60 -15.34 8.20
C TYR A 25 -9.11 -16.77 8.42
N VAL A 26 -8.02 -17.12 7.75
CA VAL A 26 -7.31 -18.38 7.96
C VAL A 26 -5.83 -18.05 8.10
N GLY A 27 -5.21 -18.51 9.18
CA GLY A 27 -3.78 -18.39 9.42
C GLY A 27 -3.18 -19.74 9.77
N LEU A 28 -2.04 -20.05 9.17
CA LEU A 28 -1.24 -21.23 9.48
C LEU A 28 0.21 -20.81 9.66
N THR A 29 0.75 -21.14 10.82
CA THR A 29 2.16 -20.90 11.12
C THR A 29 2.81 -22.22 11.54
N HIS A 30 3.92 -22.55 10.93
CA HIS A 30 4.77 -23.67 11.31
C HIS A 30 6.19 -23.21 11.52
N THR A 31 6.78 -23.60 12.65
CA THR A 31 8.17 -23.30 12.97
C THR A 31 8.88 -24.61 13.30
N ASP A 32 9.94 -24.90 12.59
CA ASP A 32 10.85 -26.01 12.88
C ASP A 32 12.06 -25.46 13.67
N ILE A 33 12.12 -25.86 14.94
CA ILE A 33 13.16 -25.39 15.87
C ILE A 33 14.54 -25.96 15.53
N GLU A 34 14.61 -27.16 14.95
CA GLU A 34 15.89 -27.81 14.61
C GLU A 34 16.55 -27.13 13.42
N SER A 35 15.80 -26.87 12.37
CA SER A 35 16.28 -26.19 11.17
C SER A 35 16.22 -24.66 11.27
N TYR A 36 15.55 -24.09 12.26
CA TYR A 36 15.22 -22.67 12.37
C TYR A 36 14.45 -22.15 11.16
N SER A 37 13.68 -23.02 10.51
CA SER A 37 12.81 -22.61 9.42
C SER A 37 11.41 -22.27 9.90
N TYR A 38 10.75 -21.34 9.22
CA TYR A 38 9.35 -21.07 9.47
C TYR A 38 8.57 -20.85 8.16
N VAL A 39 7.33 -21.24 8.21
CA VAL A 39 6.32 -20.98 7.19
C VAL A 39 5.17 -20.24 7.85
N ASN A 40 4.72 -19.18 7.23
CA ASN A 40 3.49 -18.48 7.59
C ASN A 40 2.62 -18.33 6.34
N LEU A 41 1.39 -18.84 6.43
CA LEU A 41 0.36 -18.69 5.41
C LEU A 41 -0.82 -17.98 6.03
N TYR A 42 -1.37 -17.00 5.34
CA TYR A 42 -2.55 -16.29 5.81
C TYR A 42 -3.43 -15.89 4.64
N MET A 43 -4.71 -16.04 4.85
CA MET A 43 -5.75 -15.71 3.90
C MET A 43 -6.87 -14.99 4.62
N MET A 44 -7.36 -13.93 4.03
CA MET A 44 -8.54 -13.23 4.51
C MET A 44 -9.40 -12.77 3.35
N GLY A 45 -10.68 -12.64 3.61
CA GLY A 45 -11.61 -12.11 2.64
C GLY A 45 -12.76 -11.42 3.31
N THR A 46 -13.31 -10.46 2.60
CA THR A 46 -14.50 -9.70 2.98
C THR A 46 -15.46 -9.70 1.83
N LEU A 47 -16.72 -9.99 2.12
CA LEU A 47 -17.84 -9.81 1.21
C LEU A 47 -18.82 -8.87 1.87
N THR A 48 -19.12 -7.74 1.22
CA THR A 48 -20.00 -6.70 1.76
C THR A 48 -21.23 -6.57 0.86
N PRO A 49 -22.30 -7.33 1.13
CA PRO A 49 -23.59 -7.12 0.47
C PRO A 49 -24.16 -5.76 0.85
N ARG A 50 -24.86 -5.12 -0.10
CA ARG A 50 -25.45 -3.79 0.09
C ARG A 50 -24.44 -2.74 0.50
N SER A 51 -23.19 -2.84 0.00
CA SER A 51 -22.17 -1.83 0.27
C SER A 51 -22.64 -0.43 -0.09
N ILE A 52 -22.22 0.53 0.73
CA ILE A 52 -22.54 1.95 0.48
C ILE A 52 -21.52 2.49 -0.50
N VAL A 53 -21.96 2.73 -1.72
CA VAL A 53 -21.16 3.24 -2.83
C VAL A 53 -21.66 4.60 -3.30
N ASN A 54 -20.91 5.29 -4.16
CA ASN A 54 -21.32 6.58 -4.67
C ASN A 54 -22.06 6.45 -6.01
N ALA A 55 -23.21 7.14 -6.11
CA ALA A 55 -23.78 7.56 -7.38
C ALA A 55 -23.26 8.98 -7.66
N SER A 56 -22.57 9.19 -8.79
CA SER A 56 -21.86 10.44 -9.07
C SER A 56 -22.10 10.95 -10.49
N TRP A 57 -22.01 12.27 -10.66
CA TRP A 57 -22.06 12.95 -11.96
C TRP A 57 -21.20 14.21 -11.95
N MET A 58 -20.96 14.75 -13.12
CA MET A 58 -20.29 16.05 -13.29
C MET A 58 -21.28 17.05 -13.90
N ASP A 59 -21.21 18.28 -13.46
CA ASP A 59 -21.94 19.37 -14.08
C ASP A 59 -21.16 19.98 -15.28
N ALA A 60 -21.77 20.99 -15.90
CA ALA A 60 -21.16 21.70 -17.03
C ALA A 60 -19.86 22.47 -16.68
N TYR A 61 -19.62 22.70 -15.40
CA TYR A 61 -18.45 23.40 -14.89
C TYR A 61 -17.34 22.46 -14.41
N GLY A 62 -17.54 21.13 -14.53
CA GLY A 62 -16.59 20.14 -14.09
C GLY A 62 -16.62 19.88 -12.58
N VAL A 63 -17.63 20.36 -11.85
CA VAL A 63 -17.83 20.03 -10.45
C VAL A 63 -18.45 18.65 -10.35
N ARG A 64 -17.86 17.79 -9.55
CA ARG A 64 -18.35 16.43 -9.29
C ARG A 64 -19.32 16.44 -8.11
N TYR A 65 -20.47 15.85 -8.32
CA TYR A 65 -21.47 15.60 -7.30
C TYR A 65 -21.54 14.12 -6.99
N ALA A 66 -21.77 13.78 -5.73
CA ALA A 66 -21.88 12.39 -5.31
C ALA A 66 -22.93 12.22 -4.20
N VAL A 67 -23.72 11.17 -4.32
CA VAL A 67 -24.72 10.75 -3.35
C VAL A 67 -24.42 9.29 -2.98
N PRO A 68 -24.31 8.94 -1.69
CA PRO A 68 -24.13 7.56 -1.29
C PRO A 68 -25.43 6.77 -1.48
N VAL A 69 -25.32 5.56 -2.01
CA VAL A 69 -26.43 4.62 -2.28
C VAL A 69 -26.01 3.21 -1.89
N ASN A 70 -26.97 2.35 -1.53
CA ASN A 70 -26.67 0.94 -1.33
C ASN A 70 -26.54 0.21 -2.67
N SER A 71 -25.45 -0.49 -2.88
CA SER A 71 -25.24 -1.31 -4.08
C SER A 71 -26.07 -2.60 -3.99
N PRO A 72 -26.77 -2.99 -5.07
CA PRO A 72 -27.43 -4.31 -5.12
C PRO A 72 -26.43 -5.46 -5.26
N LYS A 73 -25.17 -5.15 -5.62
CA LYS A 73 -24.09 -6.13 -5.76
C LYS A 73 -23.09 -6.00 -4.62
N PRO A 74 -22.56 -7.14 -4.13
CA PRO A 74 -21.59 -7.11 -3.06
C PRO A 74 -20.24 -6.58 -3.55
N GLU A 75 -19.62 -5.72 -2.76
CA GLU A 75 -18.18 -5.49 -2.87
C GLU A 75 -17.41 -6.67 -2.27
N SER A 76 -16.25 -6.93 -2.81
CA SER A 76 -15.42 -8.06 -2.41
C SER A 76 -13.96 -7.67 -2.27
N TYR A 77 -13.36 -8.19 -1.22
CA TYR A 77 -11.93 -8.09 -0.98
C TYR A 77 -11.37 -9.47 -0.64
N GLY A 78 -10.25 -9.82 -1.22
CA GLY A 78 -9.51 -11.03 -0.92
C GLY A 78 -8.04 -10.74 -0.74
N TYR A 79 -7.43 -11.41 0.21
CA TYR A 79 -6.01 -11.32 0.49
C TYR A 79 -5.44 -12.71 0.75
N PHE A 80 -4.31 -13.02 0.13
CA PHE A 80 -3.51 -14.20 0.40
C PHE A 80 -2.06 -13.79 0.52
N GLY A 81 -1.37 -14.30 1.53
CA GLY A 81 0.03 -14.07 1.70
C GLY A 81 0.75 -15.28 2.28
N PHE A 82 2.02 -15.39 1.94
CA PHE A 82 2.89 -16.39 2.52
C PHE A 82 4.28 -15.83 2.78
N VAL A 83 4.94 -16.38 3.77
CA VAL A 83 6.36 -16.16 4.05
C VAL A 83 6.99 -17.51 4.38
N TYR A 84 8.11 -17.80 3.73
CA TYR A 84 8.97 -18.95 4.05
C TYR A 84 10.38 -18.46 4.27
N ASN A 85 10.95 -18.81 5.43
CA ASN A 85 12.34 -18.54 5.74
C ASN A 85 13.06 -19.84 6.11
N ARG A 86 14.29 -20.01 5.64
CA ARG A 86 15.12 -21.16 5.98
C ARG A 86 16.60 -20.80 5.97
N PRO A 87 17.34 -21.13 7.05
CA PRO A 87 18.79 -21.19 7.03
C PRO A 87 19.31 -22.32 6.13
N ILE A 88 20.29 -22.03 5.30
CA ILE A 88 20.78 -22.98 4.28
C ILE A 88 22.24 -23.37 4.45
N ALA A 89 23.08 -22.49 5.02
CA ALA A 89 24.51 -22.71 5.07
C ALA A 89 25.21 -21.95 6.20
N MET A 90 26.54 -22.13 6.33
CA MET A 90 27.42 -21.39 7.23
C MET A 90 26.97 -21.46 8.70
N GLN A 91 26.71 -22.66 9.21
CA GLN A 91 26.22 -22.85 10.57
C GLN A 91 24.94 -22.02 10.87
N LYS A 92 24.00 -22.02 9.94
CA LYS A 92 22.75 -21.26 10.00
C LYS A 92 22.91 -19.73 9.93
N LYS A 93 24.09 -19.22 9.57
CA LYS A 93 24.32 -17.78 9.38
C LYS A 93 23.79 -17.26 8.04
N LEU A 94 23.69 -18.13 7.03
CA LEU A 94 23.10 -17.78 5.74
C LEU A 94 21.69 -18.36 5.66
N SER A 95 20.71 -17.51 5.39
CA SER A 95 19.30 -17.88 5.21
C SER A 95 18.74 -17.27 3.94
N PHE A 96 17.68 -17.88 3.43
CA PHE A 96 16.85 -17.24 2.42
C PHE A 96 15.42 -17.04 2.93
N THR A 97 14.79 -16.02 2.42
CA THR A 97 13.37 -15.74 2.64
C THR A 97 12.70 -15.62 1.28
N VAL A 98 11.56 -16.29 1.12
CA VAL A 98 10.65 -16.12 0.01
C VAL A 98 9.32 -15.67 0.58
N SER A 99 8.76 -14.62 0.06
CA SER A 99 7.41 -14.17 0.43
C SER A 99 6.61 -13.78 -0.80
N GLY A 100 5.32 -13.89 -0.69
CA GLY A 100 4.40 -13.48 -1.75
C GLY A 100 3.09 -12.96 -1.16
N VAL A 101 2.46 -12.10 -1.92
CA VAL A 101 1.17 -11.52 -1.57
C VAL A 101 0.31 -11.43 -2.83
N THR A 102 -0.98 -11.69 -2.66
CA THR A 102 -1.98 -11.49 -3.69
C THR A 102 -3.19 -10.84 -3.07
N THR A 103 -3.71 -9.80 -3.71
CA THR A 103 -4.97 -9.16 -3.31
C THR A 103 -5.91 -9.04 -4.51
N TYR A 104 -7.18 -9.19 -4.23
CA TYR A 104 -8.25 -8.89 -5.16
C TYR A 104 -9.22 -7.92 -4.52
N THR A 105 -9.61 -6.89 -5.24
CA THR A 105 -10.63 -5.92 -4.84
C THR A 105 -11.63 -5.76 -5.96
N GLY A 106 -12.90 -6.02 -5.68
CA GLY A 106 -14.02 -5.78 -6.59
C GLY A 106 -14.93 -4.71 -6.01
N ASN A 107 -14.89 -3.52 -6.60
CA ASN A 107 -15.66 -2.36 -6.17
C ASN A 107 -16.69 -1.97 -7.21
N PHE A 108 -17.73 -1.29 -6.76
CA PHE A 108 -18.76 -0.73 -7.60
C PHE A 108 -18.91 0.77 -7.35
N SER A 109 -19.33 1.49 -8.37
CA SER A 109 -19.82 2.85 -8.30
C SER A 109 -20.85 3.06 -9.40
N TYR A 110 -21.58 4.14 -9.34
CA TYR A 110 -22.58 4.47 -10.34
C TYR A 110 -22.27 5.85 -10.89
N GLN A 111 -22.28 5.97 -12.22
CA GLN A 111 -22.01 7.22 -12.92
C GLN A 111 -23.22 7.60 -13.77
N ALA A 112 -23.62 8.85 -13.75
CA ALA A 112 -24.71 9.31 -14.59
C ALA A 112 -24.41 9.09 -16.07
N LYS A 113 -25.39 8.57 -16.81
CA LYS A 113 -25.30 8.32 -18.25
C LYS A 113 -25.32 9.62 -19.07
N GLN A 114 -25.84 10.69 -18.46
CA GLN A 114 -25.92 12.02 -19.06
C GLN A 114 -25.40 13.07 -18.11
N GLN A 115 -25.00 14.20 -18.65
CA GLN A 115 -24.62 15.36 -17.86
C GLN A 115 -25.83 15.87 -17.07
N MET A 116 -25.66 16.06 -15.78
CA MET A 116 -26.70 16.53 -14.88
C MET A 116 -26.33 17.90 -14.32
N LYS A 117 -27.31 18.67 -13.90
CA LYS A 117 -27.08 19.90 -13.14
C LYS A 117 -26.58 19.56 -11.74
N GLY A 118 -25.74 20.44 -11.20
CA GLY A 118 -25.41 20.40 -9.79
C GLY A 118 -26.64 20.62 -8.91
N PHE A 119 -26.56 20.22 -7.65
CA PHE A 119 -27.62 20.49 -6.68
C PHE A 119 -27.14 21.52 -5.66
N ASP A 120 -28.08 22.32 -5.21
CA ASP A 120 -27.95 23.13 -4.01
C ASP A 120 -28.26 22.22 -2.81
N LEU A 121 -27.35 22.18 -1.84
CA LEU A 121 -27.51 21.33 -0.64
C LEU A 121 -28.76 21.69 0.20
N GLU A 122 -29.24 22.92 0.12
CA GLU A 122 -30.42 23.35 0.86
C GLU A 122 -31.74 22.95 0.16
N SER A 123 -31.70 22.76 -1.17
CA SER A 123 -32.87 22.44 -1.97
C SER A 123 -32.87 21.04 -2.58
N PHE A 124 -31.86 20.18 -2.26
CA PHE A 124 -31.77 18.86 -2.82
C PHE A 124 -32.83 17.92 -2.29
N ASP A 125 -33.74 17.50 -3.16
CA ASP A 125 -34.80 16.55 -2.86
C ASP A 125 -34.34 15.11 -3.13
N TYR A 126 -34.03 14.38 -2.06
CA TYR A 126 -33.61 12.99 -2.10
C TYR A 126 -34.66 12.06 -2.69
N GLY A 127 -35.92 12.21 -2.29
CA GLY A 127 -37.01 11.37 -2.78
C GLY A 127 -37.07 11.43 -4.27
N LYS A 128 -37.13 12.67 -4.81
CA LYS A 128 -37.17 12.92 -6.25
C LYS A 128 -35.91 12.40 -6.97
N PHE A 129 -34.71 12.62 -6.40
CA PHE A 129 -33.47 12.10 -6.97
C PHE A 129 -33.50 10.56 -7.06
N MET A 130 -33.90 9.87 -5.98
CA MET A 130 -33.96 8.43 -5.93
C MET A 130 -35.02 7.87 -6.88
N GLU A 131 -36.17 8.50 -6.99
CA GLU A 131 -37.22 8.10 -7.92
C GLU A 131 -36.79 8.31 -9.39
N GLU A 132 -36.24 9.46 -9.72
CA GLU A 132 -35.90 9.86 -11.09
C GLU A 132 -34.63 9.15 -11.60
N PHE A 133 -33.61 9.01 -10.78
CA PHE A 133 -32.28 8.55 -11.20
C PHE A 133 -31.90 7.18 -10.69
N TRP A 134 -32.38 6.76 -9.52
CA TRP A 134 -32.07 5.46 -8.94
C TRP A 134 -33.13 4.40 -9.23
N GLY A 135 -34.36 4.83 -9.52
CA GLY A 135 -35.48 3.99 -9.85
C GLY A 135 -36.30 3.50 -8.65
N ASP A 136 -36.02 4.03 -7.44
CA ASP A 136 -36.81 3.75 -6.23
C ASP A 136 -36.70 4.90 -5.22
N ALA A 137 -37.84 5.49 -4.85
CA ALA A 137 -37.91 6.57 -3.88
C ALA A 137 -37.39 6.20 -2.49
N SER A 138 -37.45 4.93 -2.11
CA SER A 138 -36.91 4.44 -0.82
C SER A 138 -35.40 4.32 -0.78
N GLY A 139 -34.74 4.32 -1.95
CA GLY A 139 -33.29 4.13 -2.05
C GLY A 139 -32.81 2.71 -1.75
N ASN A 140 -33.71 1.79 -1.46
CA ASN A 140 -33.40 0.46 -0.92
C ASN A 140 -33.61 -0.66 -1.92
N ARG A 141 -34.18 -0.38 -3.09
CA ARG A 141 -34.54 -1.39 -4.08
C ARG A 141 -33.79 -1.15 -5.38
N PHE A 142 -33.01 -2.11 -5.69
CA PHE A 142 -32.42 -2.47 -6.96
C PHE A 142 -32.31 -1.37 -8.04
N TYR A 143 -31.09 -0.94 -8.28
CA TYR A 143 -30.71 -0.37 -9.54
C TYR A 143 -31.33 -1.17 -10.70
N SER A 144 -32.30 -0.59 -11.38
CA SER A 144 -32.80 -1.12 -12.64
C SER A 144 -31.89 -0.62 -13.77
N GLY A 145 -31.65 -1.42 -14.80
CA GLY A 145 -30.88 -0.98 -15.97
C GLY A 145 -31.47 0.23 -16.69
N GLU A 146 -32.68 0.65 -16.31
CA GLU A 146 -33.41 1.83 -16.80
C GLU A 146 -33.05 3.10 -16.05
N SER A 147 -32.34 3.03 -14.92
CA SER A 147 -31.95 4.23 -14.16
C SER A 147 -31.07 5.17 -14.98
N GLY A 148 -31.05 6.44 -14.59
CA GLY A 148 -30.17 7.46 -15.17
C GLY A 148 -28.68 7.22 -14.95
N PHE A 149 -28.31 6.16 -14.22
CA PHE A 149 -26.93 5.80 -13.89
C PHE A 149 -26.47 4.51 -14.57
N ALA A 150 -25.21 4.47 -14.94
CA ALA A 150 -24.51 3.27 -15.39
C ALA A 150 -23.66 2.71 -14.25
N GLU A 151 -23.66 1.39 -14.08
CA GLU A 151 -22.80 0.71 -13.14
C GLU A 151 -21.35 0.73 -13.62
N SER A 152 -20.46 1.23 -12.79
CA SER A 152 -19.00 1.09 -12.97
C SER A 152 -18.48 0.01 -12.04
N ARG A 153 -17.95 -1.05 -12.61
CA ARG A 153 -17.26 -2.11 -11.89
C ARG A 153 -15.77 -1.94 -12.06
N THR A 154 -15.05 -1.90 -10.96
CA THR A 154 -13.59 -1.89 -10.95
C THR A 154 -13.08 -3.15 -10.27
N ASN A 155 -12.28 -3.92 -11.00
CA ASN A 155 -11.58 -5.08 -10.46
C ASN A 155 -10.09 -4.77 -10.42
N ILE A 156 -9.52 -4.83 -9.23
CA ILE A 156 -8.09 -4.61 -9.00
C ILE A 156 -7.50 -5.92 -8.48
N PHE A 157 -6.53 -6.42 -9.20
CA PHE A 157 -5.76 -7.60 -8.83
C PHE A 157 -4.30 -7.21 -8.67
N ASN A 158 -3.77 -7.39 -7.46
CA ASN A 158 -2.36 -7.20 -7.19
C ASN A 158 -1.75 -8.55 -6.82
N TRP A 159 -0.56 -8.81 -7.32
CA TRP A 159 0.25 -9.90 -6.86
C TRP A 159 1.71 -9.49 -6.86
N GLY A 160 2.47 -10.05 -5.95
CA GLY A 160 3.87 -9.74 -5.84
C GLY A 160 4.61 -10.78 -5.04
N GLY A 161 5.92 -10.72 -5.12
CA GLY A 161 6.79 -11.59 -4.38
C GLY A 161 8.15 -10.96 -4.12
N GLN A 162 8.83 -11.52 -3.14
CA GLN A 162 10.16 -11.14 -2.74
C GLN A 162 11.01 -12.39 -2.51
N PHE A 163 12.24 -12.33 -2.96
CA PHE A 163 13.30 -13.25 -2.58
C PHE A 163 14.42 -12.46 -1.90
N LYS A 164 14.89 -12.92 -0.76
CA LYS A 164 15.95 -12.27 0.01
C LYS A 164 16.93 -13.32 0.54
N LEU A 165 18.22 -13.09 0.32
CA LEU A 165 19.32 -13.80 0.99
C LEU A 165 19.83 -12.93 2.13
N THR A 166 20.09 -13.54 3.29
CA THR A 166 20.58 -12.84 4.47
C THR A 166 21.72 -13.61 5.10
N TYR A 167 22.85 -12.95 5.24
CA TYR A 167 23.97 -13.43 6.03
C TYR A 167 24.01 -12.69 7.37
N ASN A 168 24.01 -13.44 8.48
CA ASN A 168 24.01 -12.89 9.83
C ASN A 168 25.23 -13.44 10.61
N GLY A 169 26.37 -12.77 10.45
CA GLY A 169 27.61 -13.06 11.17
C GLY A 169 27.80 -12.13 12.38
N GLU A 170 28.86 -12.41 13.17
CA GLU A 170 29.14 -11.61 14.37
C GLU A 170 29.53 -10.16 14.07
N LYS A 171 30.27 -9.97 12.97
CA LYS A 171 30.81 -8.66 12.57
C LYS A 171 30.17 -8.13 11.28
N LEU A 172 29.47 -8.96 10.56
CA LEU A 172 28.88 -8.61 9.28
C LEU A 172 27.45 -9.14 9.23
N PHE A 173 26.52 -8.23 9.03
CA PHE A 173 25.20 -8.53 8.51
C PHE A 173 25.15 -8.07 7.06
N ALA A 174 24.70 -8.91 6.17
CA ALA A 174 24.51 -8.55 4.76
C ALA A 174 23.22 -9.18 4.24
N SER A 175 22.45 -8.42 3.49
CA SER A 175 21.31 -8.97 2.78
C SER A 175 21.26 -8.44 1.35
N ALA A 176 20.79 -9.31 0.45
CA ALA A 176 20.48 -8.93 -0.94
C ALA A 176 19.17 -9.57 -1.34
N GLY A 177 18.35 -8.83 -2.07
CA GLY A 177 17.03 -9.31 -2.44
C GLY A 177 16.51 -8.67 -3.71
N PHE A 178 15.48 -9.31 -4.23
CA PHE A 178 14.66 -8.83 -5.34
C PHE A 178 13.20 -8.89 -4.92
N ALA A 179 12.45 -7.82 -5.18
CA ALA A 179 11.01 -7.78 -4.99
C ALA A 179 10.35 -7.28 -6.27
N THR A 180 9.16 -7.79 -6.55
CA THR A 180 8.34 -7.32 -7.65
C THR A 180 6.88 -7.37 -7.27
N GLN A 181 6.11 -6.39 -7.75
CA GLN A 181 4.67 -6.31 -7.58
C GLN A 181 4.03 -5.93 -8.91
N ASN A 182 2.95 -6.61 -9.25
CA ASN A 182 2.12 -6.29 -10.40
C ASN A 182 0.75 -5.83 -9.94
N GLN A 183 0.23 -4.78 -10.54
CA GLN A 183 -1.14 -4.30 -10.36
C GLN A 183 -1.87 -4.31 -11.69
N ILE A 184 -2.98 -5.02 -11.74
CA ILE A 184 -3.90 -5.07 -12.87
C ILE A 184 -5.21 -4.43 -12.41
N ALA A 185 -5.62 -3.32 -13.04
CA ALA A 185 -6.92 -2.70 -12.81
C ALA A 185 -7.75 -2.74 -14.09
N LYS A 186 -9.01 -3.15 -13.97
CA LYS A 186 -9.97 -3.22 -15.07
C LYS A 186 -11.22 -2.45 -14.72
N TYR A 187 -11.60 -1.55 -15.61
CA TYR A 187 -12.76 -0.66 -15.51
C TYR A 187 -13.82 -1.05 -16.53
N SER A 188 -15.05 -1.27 -16.10
CA SER A 188 -16.12 -1.71 -17.00
C SER A 188 -16.65 -0.58 -17.89
N LEU A 189 -16.73 0.66 -17.38
CA LEU A 189 -17.24 1.81 -18.13
C LEU A 189 -16.19 2.47 -19.03
N ASP A 190 -14.93 2.43 -18.61
CA ASP A 190 -13.83 3.01 -19.39
C ASP A 190 -12.69 2.01 -19.54
N PRO A 191 -12.75 1.09 -20.51
CA PRO A 191 -11.69 0.14 -20.77
C PRO A 191 -10.35 0.80 -21.16
N THR A 192 -10.36 2.07 -21.59
CA THR A 192 -9.13 2.79 -21.92
C THR A 192 -8.30 3.15 -20.68
N ALA A 193 -8.97 3.20 -19.52
CA ALA A 193 -8.34 3.38 -18.22
C ALA A 193 -7.74 2.07 -17.64
N ASN A 194 -7.93 0.92 -18.31
CA ASN A 194 -7.34 -0.34 -17.87
C ASN A 194 -5.82 -0.23 -17.79
N MET A 195 -5.26 -0.79 -16.73
CA MET A 195 -3.83 -0.68 -16.46
C MET A 195 -3.23 -2.01 -16.02
N ASN A 196 -1.96 -2.16 -16.35
CA ASN A 196 -1.11 -3.25 -15.91
C ASN A 196 0.28 -2.67 -15.61
N THR A 197 0.59 -2.49 -14.34
CA THR A 197 1.83 -1.87 -13.88
C THR A 197 2.67 -2.83 -13.08
N TRP A 198 3.97 -2.66 -13.16
CA TRP A 198 4.96 -3.42 -12.41
C TRP A 198 5.88 -2.48 -11.66
N ASP A 199 6.05 -2.75 -10.39
CA ASP A 199 7.03 -2.12 -9.52
C ASP A 199 8.01 -3.21 -9.08
N SER A 200 9.29 -3.00 -9.38
CA SER A 200 10.32 -3.97 -9.06
C SER A 200 11.50 -3.29 -8.39
N SER A 201 12.16 -3.99 -7.49
CA SER A 201 13.33 -3.46 -6.80
C SER A 201 14.40 -4.53 -6.58
N VAL A 202 15.65 -4.11 -6.70
CA VAL A 202 16.82 -4.85 -6.22
C VAL A 202 17.34 -4.10 -5.00
N MET A 203 17.50 -4.81 -3.89
CA MET A 203 17.88 -4.21 -2.63
C MET A 203 19.12 -4.89 -2.05
N SER A 204 19.97 -4.12 -1.39
CA SER A 204 21.06 -4.66 -0.56
C SER A 204 21.26 -3.82 0.68
N GLU A 205 21.52 -4.49 1.77
CA GLU A 205 21.83 -3.90 3.08
C GLU A 205 23.10 -4.53 3.62
N ILE A 206 24.04 -3.72 4.05
CA ILE A 206 25.27 -4.17 4.68
C ILE A 206 25.46 -3.39 5.97
N LEU A 207 25.67 -4.13 7.05
CA LEU A 207 26.06 -3.59 8.33
C LEU A 207 27.35 -4.27 8.78
N TYR A 208 28.43 -3.52 8.82
CA TYR A 208 29.75 -3.99 9.18
C TYR A 208 30.20 -3.42 10.52
N MET A 209 30.57 -4.30 11.44
CA MET A 209 31.02 -3.97 12.79
C MET A 209 32.46 -4.48 12.99
N PRO A 210 33.49 -3.74 12.53
CA PRO A 210 34.89 -4.18 12.61
C PRO A 210 35.40 -4.33 14.03
N GLY A 211 34.67 -3.85 15.02
CA GLY A 211 35.04 -3.88 16.43
C GLY A 211 35.40 -2.48 16.95
N LYS A 212 35.83 -2.43 18.22
CA LYS A 212 36.14 -1.16 18.92
C LYS A 212 35.03 -0.13 18.87
N GLY A 213 33.76 -0.56 18.74
CA GLY A 213 32.57 0.31 18.70
C GLY A 213 32.31 1.00 17.37
N TRP A 214 32.96 0.61 16.28
CA TRP A 214 32.63 1.09 14.95
C TRP A 214 31.47 0.29 14.33
N GLU A 215 30.61 1.02 13.61
CA GLU A 215 29.55 0.46 12.79
C GLU A 215 29.48 1.23 11.47
N ILE A 216 29.42 0.51 10.36
CA ILE A 216 29.31 1.05 9.01
C ILE A 216 28.07 0.43 8.38
N GLN A 217 27.16 1.27 7.93
CA GLN A 217 25.91 0.87 7.30
C GLN A 217 25.89 1.32 5.84
N ASN A 218 25.43 0.45 4.95
CA ASN A 218 25.21 0.74 3.54
C ASN A 218 23.88 0.14 3.14
N ASP A 219 22.96 0.98 2.65
CA ASP A 219 21.66 0.59 2.15
C ASP A 219 21.52 1.07 0.70
N LEU A 220 21.29 0.14 -0.20
CA LEU A 220 21.09 0.41 -1.62
C LEU A 220 19.78 -0.20 -2.07
N ASN A 221 18.96 0.60 -2.73
CA ASN A 221 17.71 0.17 -3.34
C ASN A 221 17.59 0.74 -4.76
N TYR A 222 17.52 -0.14 -5.75
CA TYR A 222 17.28 0.21 -7.15
C TYR A 222 15.86 -0.15 -7.52
N ASN A 223 15.03 0.86 -7.77
CA ASN A 223 13.62 0.73 -8.13
C ASN A 223 13.45 0.94 -9.64
N PHE A 224 12.67 0.09 -10.27
CA PHE A 224 12.33 0.22 -11.68
C PHE A 224 10.88 -0.18 -11.93
N TYR A 225 10.27 0.48 -12.90
CA TYR A 225 8.84 0.51 -13.11
C TYR A 225 8.51 0.20 -14.56
N HIS A 226 7.37 -0.49 -14.79
CA HIS A 226 6.88 -0.77 -16.12
C HIS A 226 5.35 -0.59 -16.19
N GLY A 227 4.83 -0.20 -17.36
CA GLY A 227 3.39 -0.02 -17.56
C GLY A 227 2.82 1.32 -17.08
N TYR A 228 3.67 2.24 -16.64
CA TYR A 228 3.27 3.59 -16.26
C TYR A 228 3.24 4.53 -17.47
N THR A 229 2.48 5.62 -17.36
CA THR A 229 2.48 6.70 -18.36
C THR A 229 3.86 7.36 -18.49
N ALA A 230 4.12 7.94 -19.64
CA ALA A 230 5.41 8.58 -19.93
C ALA A 230 5.80 9.60 -18.84
N GLY A 231 7.02 9.48 -18.34
CA GLY A 231 7.56 10.34 -17.28
C GLY A 231 7.45 9.76 -15.85
N PHE A 232 6.57 8.79 -15.62
CA PHE A 232 6.37 8.16 -14.31
C PHE A 232 7.22 6.91 -14.08
N GLY A 233 7.60 6.19 -15.12
CA GLY A 233 8.33 4.93 -15.05
C GLY A 233 9.86 5.05 -15.03
N LYS A 234 10.44 6.19 -14.66
CA LYS A 234 11.90 6.33 -14.61
C LYS A 234 12.47 5.57 -13.42
N PRO A 235 13.47 4.71 -13.63
CA PRO A 235 14.15 4.05 -12.53
C PRO A 235 14.84 5.05 -11.60
N GLU A 236 15.00 4.64 -10.34
CA GLU A 236 15.67 5.44 -9.32
C GLU A 236 16.57 4.57 -8.44
N VAL A 237 17.67 5.16 -7.98
CA VAL A 237 18.57 4.56 -7.02
C VAL A 237 18.49 5.36 -5.73
N GLN A 238 18.07 4.69 -4.65
CA GLN A 238 18.15 5.23 -3.30
C GLN A 238 19.36 4.60 -2.61
N TRP A 239 20.32 5.43 -2.23
CA TRP A 239 21.56 4.98 -1.63
C TRP A 239 21.87 5.78 -0.38
N ASP A 240 21.91 5.07 0.76
CA ASP A 240 22.19 5.61 2.08
C ASP A 240 23.52 5.02 2.61
N LEU A 241 24.35 5.86 3.20
CA LEU A 241 25.56 5.44 3.93
C LEU A 241 25.54 6.02 5.34
N GLY A 242 25.94 5.19 6.28
CA GLY A 242 26.08 5.56 7.68
C GLY A 242 27.39 5.07 8.27
N ILE A 243 27.97 5.86 9.18
CA ILE A 243 29.08 5.47 10.03
C ILE A 243 28.78 5.90 11.45
N SER A 244 29.02 5.02 12.40
CA SER A 244 28.87 5.37 13.80
C SER A 244 30.02 4.83 14.65
N LYS A 245 30.24 5.49 15.79
CA LYS A 245 31.29 5.17 16.75
C LYS A 245 30.74 5.23 18.16
N ALA A 246 30.72 4.08 18.83
CA ALA A 246 30.44 4.02 20.27
C ALA A 246 31.72 4.27 21.07
N ILE A 247 31.66 5.24 21.98
CA ILE A 247 32.74 5.62 22.90
C ILE A 247 32.13 5.63 24.31
N LYS A 248 32.39 4.56 25.07
CA LYS A 248 31.78 4.35 26.41
C LYS A 248 30.24 4.40 26.31
N SER A 249 29.62 5.41 26.93
CA SER A 249 28.16 5.60 26.94
C SER A 249 27.64 6.54 25.85
N VAL A 250 28.51 7.01 24.95
CA VAL A 250 28.13 7.92 23.88
C VAL A 250 28.35 7.25 22.52
N THR A 251 27.37 7.33 21.64
CA THR A 251 27.51 6.92 20.24
C THR A 251 27.35 8.16 19.36
N LEU A 252 28.35 8.39 18.53
CA LEU A 252 28.34 9.45 17.51
C LEU A 252 28.06 8.79 16.17
N GLY A 253 27.12 9.33 15.41
CA GLY A 253 26.75 8.82 14.08
C GLY A 253 26.67 9.94 13.05
N LEU A 254 27.08 9.61 11.83
CA LEU A 254 26.91 10.41 10.64
C LEU A 254 26.23 9.54 9.60
N LYS A 255 25.13 10.02 9.04
CA LYS A 255 24.40 9.36 7.95
C LYS A 255 24.21 10.32 6.79
N VAL A 256 24.42 9.84 5.58
CA VAL A 256 24.05 10.52 4.34
C VAL A 256 22.91 9.71 3.72
N SER A 257 21.77 10.34 3.54
CA SER A 257 20.62 9.73 2.86
C SER A 257 20.50 10.26 1.45
N ASP A 258 20.10 9.36 0.53
CA ASP A 258 19.92 9.63 -0.88
C ASP A 258 21.13 10.30 -1.53
N ILE A 259 22.30 9.63 -1.47
CA ILE A 259 23.58 10.15 -1.98
C ILE A 259 23.48 10.62 -3.43
N LEU A 260 22.69 9.92 -4.26
CA LEU A 260 22.52 10.24 -5.68
C LEU A 260 21.46 11.31 -5.93
N ASN A 261 20.69 11.69 -4.90
CA ASN A 261 19.59 12.65 -4.98
C ASN A 261 18.54 12.28 -6.05
N GLN A 262 18.17 11.02 -6.08
CA GLN A 262 17.24 10.45 -7.07
C GLN A 262 15.90 10.03 -6.48
N THR A 263 15.75 10.04 -5.17
CA THR A 263 14.50 9.61 -4.52
C THR A 263 13.33 10.45 -5.00
N ARG A 264 12.28 9.76 -5.40
CA ARG A 264 11.00 10.33 -5.80
C ARG A 264 9.91 9.72 -4.95
N ASN A 265 8.94 10.52 -4.57
CA ASN A 265 7.76 9.98 -3.91
C ASN A 265 6.57 10.12 -4.86
N MET A 266 6.40 9.11 -5.67
CA MET A 266 5.22 8.94 -6.52
C MET A 266 4.33 7.86 -5.93
N ASN A 267 3.04 8.11 -5.91
CA ASN A 267 2.04 7.12 -5.57
C ASN A 267 0.89 7.21 -6.56
N ARG A 268 0.47 6.06 -7.08
CA ARG A 268 -0.72 5.94 -7.91
C ARG A 268 -1.86 5.40 -7.09
N ILE A 269 -2.96 6.13 -7.07
CA ILE A 269 -4.21 5.74 -6.43
C ILE A 269 -5.17 5.32 -7.52
N VAL A 270 -5.68 4.10 -7.40
CA VAL A 270 -6.68 3.52 -8.29
C VAL A 270 -7.95 3.30 -7.50
N THR A 271 -9.03 3.92 -7.92
CA THR A 271 -10.36 3.76 -7.32
C THR A 271 -11.36 3.31 -8.37
N ALA A 272 -12.60 3.02 -7.96
CA ALA A 272 -13.68 2.71 -8.89
C ALA A 272 -14.03 3.90 -9.83
N ASP A 273 -13.61 5.09 -9.47
CA ASP A 273 -14.06 6.33 -10.11
C ASP A 273 -12.96 7.09 -10.84
N TYR A 274 -11.69 6.92 -10.44
CA TYR A 274 -10.57 7.68 -11.01
C TYR A 274 -9.22 7.00 -10.77
N VAL A 275 -8.24 7.39 -11.58
CA VAL A 275 -6.81 7.15 -11.37
C VAL A 275 -6.14 8.48 -11.05
N GLU A 276 -5.39 8.54 -9.98
CA GLU A 276 -4.66 9.73 -9.55
C GLU A 276 -3.17 9.40 -9.40
N ASP A 277 -2.32 10.16 -10.09
CA ASP A 277 -0.89 10.13 -9.87
C ASP A 277 -0.50 11.27 -8.94
N ARG A 278 -0.06 10.93 -7.76
CA ARG A 278 0.25 11.88 -6.69
C ARG A 278 1.76 12.00 -6.50
N TYR A 279 2.26 13.20 -6.71
CA TYR A 279 3.64 13.57 -6.36
C TYR A 279 3.67 14.19 -4.96
N LYS A 280 4.59 13.74 -4.14
CA LYS A 280 4.91 14.40 -2.88
C LYS A 280 6.33 14.93 -2.94
N ASN A 281 6.53 16.17 -2.54
CA ASN A 281 7.86 16.70 -2.31
C ASN A 281 8.53 15.91 -1.17
N VAL A 282 9.66 15.31 -1.46
CA VAL A 282 10.49 14.60 -0.49
C VAL A 282 11.75 15.38 -0.25
N LEU A 283 12.32 15.20 0.94
CA LEU A 283 13.69 15.63 1.19
C LEU A 283 14.59 14.83 0.25
N GLY A 284 15.34 15.53 -0.60
CA GLY A 284 16.39 14.91 -1.38
C GLY A 284 17.57 14.53 -0.49
N ARG A 285 18.78 14.56 -1.02
CA ARG A 285 19.98 14.23 -0.24
C ARG A 285 20.13 15.12 0.99
N TYR A 286 20.31 14.48 2.14
CA TYR A 286 20.57 15.19 3.39
C TYR A 286 21.57 14.44 4.27
N PHE A 287 22.16 15.19 5.20
CA PHE A 287 23.13 14.69 6.16
C PHE A 287 22.50 14.73 7.56
N LEU A 288 22.65 13.64 8.30
CA LEU A 288 22.24 13.54 9.68
C LEU A 288 23.45 13.29 10.56
N PHE A 289 23.60 14.12 11.59
CA PHE A 289 24.51 13.88 12.67
C PHE A 289 23.69 13.57 13.92
N ASN A 290 23.96 12.44 14.56
CA ASN A 290 23.27 12.01 15.77
C ASN A 290 24.26 11.71 16.89
N VAL A 291 23.85 12.08 18.10
CA VAL A 291 24.54 11.78 19.35
C VAL A 291 23.57 11.01 20.25
N THR A 292 23.90 9.78 20.57
CA THR A 292 23.09 8.93 21.45
C THR A 292 23.80 8.72 22.76
N PHE A 293 23.12 9.00 23.87
CA PHE A 293 23.62 8.75 25.21
C PHE A 293 22.93 7.52 25.80
N ASN A 294 23.70 6.52 26.21
CA ASN A 294 23.21 5.31 26.85
C ASN A 294 23.39 5.41 28.37
N PHE A 295 22.32 5.60 29.11
CA PHE A 295 22.32 5.78 30.57
C PHE A 295 22.11 4.49 31.37
N GLY A 296 22.27 3.32 30.79
CA GLY A 296 22.07 2.04 31.45
C GLY A 296 23.34 1.19 31.51
N LYS A 297 23.52 0.41 32.58
CA LYS A 297 24.49 -0.69 32.63
C LYS A 297 23.99 -1.87 31.82
N VAL A 298 23.74 -1.70 30.53
CA VAL A 298 23.46 -2.82 29.64
C VAL A 298 24.81 -3.37 29.20
N ASN A 299 25.11 -4.62 29.60
CA ASN A 299 26.28 -5.34 29.11
C ASN A 299 26.10 -5.55 27.59
N ALA A 300 26.60 -4.61 26.80
CA ALA A 300 26.47 -4.55 25.34
C ALA A 300 27.06 -5.78 24.60
N LYS A 301 27.73 -6.68 25.31
CA LYS A 301 28.30 -7.91 24.73
C LYS A 301 27.28 -9.02 24.42
N LYS A 302 26.04 -8.94 24.92
CA LYS A 302 25.05 -10.04 24.77
C LYS A 302 23.79 -9.70 23.96
N ASN A 303 23.47 -8.44 23.73
CA ASN A 303 22.16 -8.04 23.20
C ASN A 303 22.15 -7.44 21.78
N GLY A 304 23.27 -7.28 21.11
CA GLY A 304 23.33 -6.69 19.77
C GLY A 304 22.49 -7.43 18.71
N ASN A 305 22.28 -8.72 18.89
CA ASN A 305 21.47 -9.51 17.95
C ASN A 305 19.97 -9.43 18.23
N ILE A 306 19.56 -9.16 19.48
CA ILE A 306 18.15 -9.08 19.87
C ILE A 306 17.58 -7.70 19.50
N GLU A 307 18.35 -6.65 19.70
CA GLU A 307 17.95 -5.28 19.38
C GLU A 307 17.77 -5.07 17.86
N LYS A 308 18.58 -5.76 17.06
CA LYS A 308 18.45 -5.78 15.58
C LYS A 308 17.26 -6.59 15.10
N ALA A 309 16.98 -7.72 15.72
CA ALA A 309 15.80 -8.51 15.39
C ALA A 309 14.50 -7.73 15.68
N MET A 310 14.47 -6.90 16.72
CA MET A 310 13.31 -6.07 17.05
C MET A 310 13.18 -4.83 16.16
N LYS A 311 14.26 -4.19 15.71
CA LYS A 311 14.19 -3.05 14.76
C LYS A 311 13.73 -3.43 13.36
N ASN A 312 13.84 -4.69 12.99
CA ASN A 312 13.41 -5.20 11.68
C ASN A 312 12.01 -5.83 11.70
N MET A 313 11.31 -5.80 12.84
CA MET A 313 9.93 -6.28 12.97
C MET A 313 8.86 -5.16 12.93
N PHE A 314 9.28 -3.87 12.83
CA PHE A 314 8.35 -2.73 12.72
C PHE A 314 8.65 -1.87 11.49
#